data_a60fc84fab574218331f20e452195c3a
#
_entry.id   a60fc84fab574218331f20e452195c3a
#
_cell.length_a   1.000
_cell.length_b   1.000
_cell.length_c   1.000
_cell.angle_alpha   90.00
_cell.angle_beta   90.00
_cell.angle_gamma   90.00
#
_symmetry.space_group_name_H-M   'P 1'
#
loop_
_entity.id
_entity.type
_entity.pdbx_description
1 polymer ?
#
loop_
_entity_poly.entity_id
_entity_poly.type
_entity_poly.pdbx_seq_one_letter_code
_entity_poly.pdbx_strand_id
1 'polypeptide(L)'
;SEGVVVIPVYDEPATLTETLERLPAGLLTVLVINAPPGAEGRNAALFQALDVRPADGVFNVRHIAGPVLVVNRSTTPLPPRQGVGLARKIGADIALRLMADHVLPVTWIHSTDADVTLPPDYALAAPAVDDGVAALVYPFEHVAPNGLGDAMARYEIALHHYVLGLALAGSGYAHHTIG
;
A
#
# COMPACT_ATOMS: atom_id res chain seq x y z
N SER A 1 -5.82 14.62 -9.86
CA SER A 1 -5.73 13.87 -8.58
C SER A 1 -5.03 14.74 -7.56
N GLU A 2 -5.51 14.70 -6.33
CA GLU A 2 -4.98 15.48 -5.20
C GLU A 2 -3.79 14.78 -4.51
N GLY A 3 -3.56 13.52 -4.84
CA GLY A 3 -2.46 12.70 -4.34
C GLY A 3 -2.36 11.38 -5.10
N VAL A 4 -1.38 10.58 -4.74
CA VAL A 4 -1.19 9.22 -5.25
C VAL A 4 -0.92 8.26 -4.10
N VAL A 5 -1.57 7.10 -4.12
CA VAL A 5 -1.33 6.03 -3.16
C VAL A 5 -0.94 4.74 -3.88
N VAL A 6 0.09 4.08 -3.38
CA VAL A 6 0.61 2.80 -3.90
C VAL A 6 0.20 1.69 -2.94
N ILE A 7 -0.45 0.66 -3.47
CA ILE A 7 -0.92 -0.50 -2.72
C ILE A 7 -0.39 -1.78 -3.38
N PRO A 8 0.54 -2.49 -2.73
CA PRO A 8 0.92 -3.83 -3.16
C PRO A 8 -0.19 -4.81 -2.80
N VAL A 9 -0.54 -5.69 -3.72
CA VAL A 9 -1.61 -6.68 -3.54
C VAL A 9 -1.06 -8.07 -3.80
N TYR A 10 -1.25 -8.96 -2.83
CA TYR A 10 -0.80 -10.33 -2.91
C TYR A 10 -1.83 -11.26 -2.28
N ASP A 11 -2.75 -11.81 -3.11
CA ASP A 11 -3.79 -12.76 -2.65
C ASP A 11 -4.78 -12.18 -1.62
N GLU A 12 -5.18 -10.91 -1.77
CA GLU A 12 -5.99 -10.14 -0.82
C GLU A 12 -7.29 -9.60 -1.45
N PRO A 13 -8.12 -10.43 -2.14
CA PRO A 13 -9.21 -9.90 -2.94
C PRO A 13 -10.37 -9.30 -2.13
N ALA A 14 -10.64 -9.80 -0.94
CA ALA A 14 -11.81 -9.38 -0.16
C ALA A 14 -11.56 -8.06 0.59
N THR A 15 -10.42 -7.94 1.27
CA THR A 15 -10.06 -6.77 2.07
C THR A 15 -9.73 -5.56 1.21
N LEU A 16 -9.15 -5.77 0.04
CA LEU A 16 -8.80 -4.69 -0.88
C LEU A 16 -10.01 -3.84 -1.29
N THR A 17 -11.16 -4.45 -1.54
CA THR A 17 -12.37 -3.69 -1.92
C THR A 17 -12.76 -2.71 -0.82
N GLU A 18 -12.76 -3.15 0.44
CA GLU A 18 -13.05 -2.29 1.58
C GLU A 18 -12.00 -1.18 1.75
N THR A 19 -10.72 -1.50 1.54
CA THR A 19 -9.63 -0.52 1.58
C THR A 19 -9.81 0.54 0.50
N LEU A 20 -10.13 0.14 -0.73
CA LEU A 20 -10.38 1.08 -1.84
C LEU A 20 -11.57 2.00 -1.58
N GLU A 21 -12.65 1.49 -1.01
CA GLU A 21 -13.85 2.28 -0.69
C GLU A 21 -13.59 3.34 0.40
N ARG A 22 -12.60 3.12 1.24
CA ARG A 22 -12.22 4.03 2.33
C ARG A 22 -11.15 5.05 1.93
N LEU A 23 -10.56 4.92 0.76
CA LEU A 23 -9.61 5.91 0.27
C LEU A 23 -10.29 7.26 0.06
N PRO A 24 -9.66 8.36 0.44
CA PRO A 24 -10.17 9.70 0.13
C PRO A 24 -10.40 9.88 -1.37
N ALA A 25 -11.52 10.49 -1.73
CA ALA A 25 -11.82 10.84 -3.11
C ALA A 25 -10.72 11.75 -3.69
N GLY A 26 -10.42 11.60 -4.96
CA GLY A 26 -9.42 12.43 -5.65
C GLY A 26 -8.00 11.86 -5.66
N LEU A 27 -7.70 10.80 -4.91
CA LEU A 27 -6.41 10.11 -5.01
C LEU A 27 -6.35 9.25 -6.28
N LEU A 28 -5.17 9.23 -6.93
CA LEU A 28 -4.83 8.16 -7.86
C LEU A 28 -4.36 6.94 -7.06
N THR A 29 -5.00 5.82 -7.23
CA THR A 29 -4.55 4.56 -6.63
C THR A 29 -3.74 3.75 -7.64
N VAL A 30 -2.50 3.38 -7.27
CA VAL A 30 -1.65 2.48 -8.06
C VAL A 30 -1.64 1.11 -7.37
N LEU A 31 -2.37 0.16 -7.92
CA LEU A 31 -2.40 -1.23 -7.44
C LEU A 31 -1.34 -2.04 -8.16
N VAL A 32 -0.42 -2.65 -7.42
CA VAL A 32 0.55 -3.60 -7.99
C VAL A 32 0.17 -5.00 -7.54
N ILE A 33 -0.51 -5.71 -8.43
CA ILE A 33 -1.07 -7.04 -8.16
C ILE A 33 -0.06 -8.11 -8.55
N ASN A 34 0.30 -8.95 -7.58
CA ASN A 34 1.17 -10.11 -7.74
C ASN A 34 0.44 -11.37 -7.28
N ALA A 35 0.94 -12.54 -7.67
CA ALA A 35 0.44 -13.84 -7.21
C ALA A 35 1.59 -14.78 -6.89
N PRO A 36 1.40 -15.76 -6.00
CA PRO A 36 2.36 -16.86 -5.87
C PRO A 36 2.50 -17.62 -7.20
N PRO A 37 3.67 -18.17 -7.52
CA PRO A 37 3.82 -19.05 -8.67
C PRO A 37 2.81 -20.21 -8.63
N GLY A 38 2.09 -20.44 -9.72
CA GLY A 38 1.05 -21.47 -9.82
C GLY A 38 -0.29 -21.09 -9.18
N ALA A 39 -0.47 -19.84 -8.75
CA ALA A 39 -1.70 -19.33 -8.13
C ALA A 39 -2.28 -18.10 -8.86
N GLU A 40 -2.02 -18.01 -10.16
CA GLU A 40 -2.43 -16.88 -11.01
C GLU A 40 -3.95 -16.62 -10.98
N GLY A 41 -4.74 -17.69 -10.77
CA GLY A 41 -6.20 -17.59 -10.68
C GLY A 41 -6.74 -17.00 -9.38
N ARG A 42 -5.93 -16.84 -8.33
CA ARG A 42 -6.40 -16.33 -7.04
C ARG A 42 -6.94 -14.90 -7.10
N ASN A 43 -6.38 -14.09 -7.98
CA ASN A 43 -6.84 -12.71 -8.18
C ASN A 43 -8.00 -12.59 -9.18
N ALA A 44 -8.61 -13.69 -9.65
CA ALA A 44 -9.66 -13.65 -10.66
C ALA A 44 -10.88 -12.82 -10.24
N ALA A 45 -11.32 -12.96 -8.99
CA ALA A 45 -12.44 -12.19 -8.46
C ALA A 45 -12.13 -10.69 -8.41
N LEU A 46 -10.88 -10.32 -8.04
CA LEU A 46 -10.42 -8.94 -8.04
C LEU A 46 -10.39 -8.35 -9.46
N PHE A 47 -9.87 -9.09 -10.44
CA PHE A 47 -9.86 -8.65 -11.84
C PHE A 47 -11.28 -8.47 -12.39
N GLN A 48 -12.20 -9.35 -12.02
CA GLN A 48 -13.60 -9.21 -12.39
C GLN A 48 -14.23 -7.95 -11.73
N ALA A 49 -13.97 -7.71 -10.45
CA ALA A 49 -14.49 -6.54 -9.75
C ALA A 49 -13.94 -5.22 -10.29
N LEU A 50 -12.69 -5.22 -10.76
CA LEU A 50 -12.03 -4.06 -11.36
C LEU A 50 -12.24 -3.95 -12.87
N ASP A 51 -12.95 -4.89 -13.50
CA ASP A 51 -13.12 -4.99 -14.97
C ASP A 51 -11.77 -4.98 -15.72
N VAL A 52 -10.80 -5.72 -15.20
CA VAL A 52 -9.45 -5.84 -15.76
C VAL A 52 -9.20 -7.23 -16.31
N ARG A 53 -8.55 -7.32 -17.48
CA ARG A 53 -8.16 -8.60 -18.05
C ARG A 53 -7.10 -9.30 -17.17
N PRO A 54 -7.18 -10.62 -16.98
CA PRO A 54 -6.20 -11.40 -16.21
C PRO A 54 -4.92 -11.67 -17.04
N ALA A 55 -4.27 -10.61 -17.49
CA ALA A 55 -3.02 -10.65 -18.25
C ALA A 55 -2.06 -9.61 -17.66
N ASP A 56 -0.75 -9.87 -17.74
CA ASP A 56 0.24 -8.88 -17.32
C ASP A 56 0.09 -7.60 -18.13
N GLY A 57 0.24 -6.47 -17.44
CA GLY A 57 0.12 -5.16 -18.06
C GLY A 57 -0.23 -4.05 -17.08
N VAL A 58 -0.48 -2.89 -17.65
CA VAL A 58 -0.94 -1.70 -16.92
C VAL A 58 -2.30 -1.30 -17.47
N PHE A 59 -3.27 -1.16 -16.58
CA PHE A 59 -4.67 -0.88 -16.93
C PHE A 59 -5.17 0.33 -16.15
N ASN A 60 -5.86 1.24 -16.83
CA ASN A 60 -6.60 2.32 -16.19
C ASN A 60 -8.02 1.87 -15.90
N VAL A 61 -8.45 2.03 -14.67
CA VAL A 61 -9.78 1.67 -14.20
C VAL A 61 -10.42 2.87 -13.53
N ARG A 62 -11.72 3.05 -13.71
CA ARG A 62 -12.52 3.99 -12.92
C ARG A 62 -13.22 3.21 -11.82
N HIS A 63 -12.85 3.50 -10.58
CA HIS A 63 -13.50 2.95 -9.40
C HIS A 63 -14.33 4.04 -8.72
N ILE A 64 -15.29 3.65 -7.88
CA ILE A 64 -16.15 4.59 -7.14
C ILE A 64 -15.33 5.57 -6.26
N ALA A 65 -14.21 5.10 -5.72
CA ALA A 65 -13.30 5.90 -4.91
C ALA A 65 -12.37 6.82 -5.72
N GLY A 66 -12.28 6.66 -7.04
CA GLY A 66 -11.40 7.46 -7.88
C GLY A 66 -10.70 6.69 -8.99
N PRO A 67 -9.73 7.31 -9.66
CA PRO A 67 -8.94 6.64 -10.70
C PRO A 67 -8.01 5.58 -10.09
N VAL A 68 -7.98 4.41 -10.72
CA VAL A 68 -7.12 3.28 -10.33
C VAL A 68 -6.24 2.89 -11.50
N LEU A 69 -4.94 2.81 -11.27
CA LEU A 69 -3.96 2.25 -12.19
C LEU A 69 -3.57 0.86 -11.70
N VAL A 70 -3.97 -0.16 -12.42
CA VAL A 70 -3.68 -1.55 -12.08
C VAL A 70 -2.44 -2.00 -12.83
N VAL A 71 -1.41 -2.40 -12.09
CA VAL A 71 -0.20 -3.05 -12.61
C VAL A 71 -0.30 -4.52 -12.30
N ASN A 72 -0.72 -5.31 -13.28
CA ASN A 72 -0.88 -6.74 -13.11
C ASN A 72 0.41 -7.50 -13.41
N ARG A 73 0.90 -8.25 -12.43
CA ARG A 73 2.07 -9.12 -12.48
C ARG A 73 1.73 -10.57 -12.12
N SER A 74 0.46 -10.96 -12.23
CA SER A 74 0.01 -12.28 -11.79
C SER A 74 0.49 -13.41 -12.67
N THR A 75 0.66 -13.19 -14.00
CA THR A 75 1.12 -14.24 -14.93
C THR A 75 2.63 -14.31 -15.02
N THR A 76 3.33 -13.23 -14.64
CA THR A 76 4.80 -13.21 -14.46
C THR A 76 5.12 -12.74 -13.06
N PRO A 77 4.98 -13.62 -12.05
CA PRO A 77 5.14 -13.25 -10.64
C PRO A 77 6.48 -12.59 -10.34
N LEU A 78 6.47 -11.70 -9.36
CA LEU A 78 7.70 -11.06 -8.88
C LEU A 78 8.65 -12.12 -8.27
N PRO A 79 9.99 -11.89 -8.34
CA PRO A 79 10.94 -12.83 -7.81
C PRO A 79 10.68 -13.18 -6.35
N PRO A 80 10.87 -14.44 -5.92
CA PRO A 80 10.77 -14.84 -4.53
C PRO A 80 11.64 -13.95 -3.64
N ARG A 81 11.18 -13.62 -2.44
CA ARG A 81 11.83 -12.75 -1.44
C ARG A 81 11.90 -11.25 -1.79
N GLN A 82 11.40 -10.82 -2.95
CA GLN A 82 11.31 -9.40 -3.31
C GLN A 82 9.86 -8.90 -3.34
N GLY A 83 8.89 -9.78 -3.21
CA GLY A 83 7.45 -9.61 -3.40
C GLY A 83 6.90 -8.21 -3.08
N VAL A 84 6.59 -7.95 -1.81
CA VAL A 84 5.95 -6.70 -1.39
C VAL A 84 6.86 -5.47 -1.60
N GLY A 85 8.14 -5.58 -1.27
CA GLY A 85 9.09 -4.49 -1.45
C GLY A 85 9.26 -4.09 -2.92
N LEU A 86 9.36 -5.06 -3.82
CA LEU A 86 9.44 -4.79 -5.25
C LEU A 86 8.11 -4.28 -5.81
N ALA A 87 6.98 -4.78 -5.34
CA ALA A 87 5.67 -4.26 -5.72
C ALA A 87 5.51 -2.78 -5.33
N ARG A 88 5.86 -2.41 -4.08
CA ARG A 88 5.88 -1.00 -3.64
C ARG A 88 6.81 -0.15 -4.50
N LYS A 89 8.02 -0.65 -4.79
CA LYS A 89 8.97 0.04 -5.66
C LYS A 89 8.39 0.29 -7.06
N ILE A 90 7.80 -0.72 -7.69
CA ILE A 90 7.18 -0.59 -9.02
C ILE A 90 6.09 0.49 -9.00
N GLY A 91 5.21 0.45 -8.00
CA GLY A 91 4.16 1.46 -7.86
C GLY A 91 4.70 2.86 -7.63
N ALA A 92 5.72 3.01 -6.79
CA ALA A 92 6.36 4.29 -6.51
C ALA A 92 7.12 4.83 -7.74
N ASP A 93 7.82 3.98 -8.49
CA ASP A 93 8.51 4.37 -9.73
C ASP A 93 7.51 4.89 -10.79
N ILE A 94 6.34 4.25 -10.90
CA ILE A 94 5.27 4.70 -11.80
C ILE A 94 4.70 6.04 -11.33
N ALA A 95 4.41 6.18 -10.04
CA ALA A 95 3.93 7.44 -9.46
C ALA A 95 4.93 8.57 -9.70
N LEU A 96 6.20 8.33 -9.39
CA LEU A 96 7.29 9.29 -9.63
C LEU A 96 7.41 9.68 -11.09
N ARG A 97 7.26 8.73 -12.02
CA ARG A 97 7.27 9.00 -13.45
C ARG A 97 6.12 9.91 -13.86
N LEU A 98 4.89 9.65 -13.38
CA LEU A 98 3.73 10.48 -13.65
C LEU A 98 3.88 11.91 -13.07
N MET A 99 4.55 12.04 -11.92
CA MET A 99 4.91 13.34 -11.34
C MET A 99 5.94 14.07 -12.20
N ALA A 100 7.00 13.38 -12.62
CA ALA A 100 8.06 13.95 -13.46
C ALA A 100 7.55 14.39 -14.83
N ASP A 101 6.58 13.67 -15.40
CA ASP A 101 5.92 14.01 -16.65
C ASP A 101 4.79 15.06 -16.49
N HIS A 102 4.64 15.63 -15.31
CA HIS A 102 3.60 16.62 -14.95
C HIS A 102 2.15 16.14 -15.16
N VAL A 103 1.93 14.82 -15.19
CA VAL A 103 0.60 14.21 -15.24
C VAL A 103 -0.08 14.26 -13.87
N LEU A 104 0.72 14.13 -12.79
CA LEU A 104 0.27 14.27 -11.40
C LEU A 104 0.93 15.48 -10.75
N PRO A 105 0.20 16.57 -10.49
CA PRO A 105 0.72 17.76 -9.82
C PRO A 105 0.71 17.57 -8.28
N VAL A 106 1.39 16.53 -7.79
CA VAL A 106 1.47 16.19 -6.37
C VAL A 106 2.94 16.06 -5.95
N THR A 107 3.20 16.18 -4.66
CA THR A 107 4.57 16.13 -4.10
C THR A 107 4.79 14.91 -3.21
N TRP A 108 3.72 14.21 -2.81
CA TRP A 108 3.78 13.06 -1.94
C TRP A 108 3.27 11.80 -2.60
N ILE A 109 3.99 10.70 -2.38
CA ILE A 109 3.57 9.35 -2.71
C ILE A 109 3.24 8.65 -1.40
N HIS A 110 1.95 8.34 -1.20
CA HIS A 110 1.50 7.54 -0.08
C HIS A 110 1.71 6.05 -0.38
N SER A 111 1.92 5.25 0.65
CA SER A 111 1.97 3.79 0.54
C SER A 111 1.20 3.18 1.70
N THR A 112 0.39 2.17 1.41
CA THR A 112 -0.35 1.40 2.41
C THR A 112 -0.49 -0.04 1.96
N ASP A 113 -0.92 -0.92 2.87
CA ASP A 113 -1.19 -2.33 2.54
C ASP A 113 -2.64 -2.51 2.07
N ALA A 114 -2.93 -3.68 1.49
CA ALA A 114 -4.24 -3.97 0.92
C ALA A 114 -5.30 -4.39 1.97
N ASP A 115 -4.87 -4.72 3.18
CA ASP A 115 -5.66 -5.27 4.29
C ASP A 115 -5.80 -4.31 5.48
N VAL A 116 -5.65 -3.01 5.24
CA VAL A 116 -5.70 -1.98 6.29
C VAL A 116 -7.03 -1.24 6.33
N THR A 117 -7.40 -0.77 7.51
CA THR A 117 -8.48 0.20 7.70
C THR A 117 -7.89 1.59 7.77
N LEU A 118 -8.14 2.41 6.75
CA LEU A 118 -7.63 3.77 6.66
C LEU A 118 -8.58 4.76 7.36
N PRO A 119 -8.04 5.78 8.07
CA PRO A 119 -8.87 6.86 8.59
C PRO A 119 -9.36 7.77 7.45
N PRO A 120 -10.48 8.49 7.65
CA PRO A 120 -11.04 9.37 6.59
C PRO A 120 -10.10 10.52 6.17
N ASP A 121 -9.19 10.92 7.03
CA ASP A 121 -8.19 11.96 6.80
C ASP A 121 -6.84 11.42 6.32
N TYR A 122 -6.79 10.15 5.96
CA TYR A 122 -5.59 9.57 5.34
C TYR A 122 -5.15 10.43 4.14
N ALA A 123 -3.87 10.69 4.03
CA ALA A 123 -3.25 11.54 3.04
C ALA A 123 -3.42 13.06 3.23
N LEU A 124 -4.25 13.55 4.15
CA LEU A 124 -4.39 14.99 4.41
C LEU A 124 -3.25 15.58 5.25
N ALA A 125 -2.54 14.74 6.01
CA ALA A 125 -1.44 15.21 6.86
C ALA A 125 -0.19 15.62 6.07
N ALA A 126 0.06 14.98 4.92
CA ALA A 126 1.27 15.23 4.12
C ALA A 126 1.42 16.68 3.60
N PRO A 127 0.36 17.35 3.12
CA PRO A 127 0.45 18.73 2.66
C PRO A 127 0.79 19.77 3.74
N ALA A 128 0.62 19.42 5.01
CA ALA A 128 0.85 20.33 6.14
C ALA A 128 2.29 20.23 6.71
N VAL A 129 3.18 19.50 6.05
CA VAL A 129 4.55 19.28 6.54
C VAL A 129 5.50 20.29 5.94
N ASP A 130 6.44 20.74 6.77
CA ASP A 130 7.46 21.73 6.39
C ASP A 130 8.38 21.22 5.27
N ASP A 131 8.90 22.15 4.48
CA ASP A 131 9.95 21.88 3.50
C ASP A 131 11.17 21.24 4.18
N GLY A 132 11.66 20.17 3.63
CA GLY A 132 12.79 19.42 4.16
C GLY A 132 12.45 18.09 4.82
N VAL A 133 11.17 17.78 5.00
CA VAL A 133 10.73 16.44 5.40
C VAL A 133 10.67 15.54 4.16
N ALA A 134 11.49 14.49 4.15
CA ALA A 134 11.59 13.56 3.02
C ALA A 134 10.62 12.37 3.13
N ALA A 135 10.17 12.02 4.33
CA ALA A 135 9.26 10.92 4.57
C ALA A 135 8.44 11.13 5.84
N LEU A 136 7.23 10.59 5.84
CA LEU A 136 6.33 10.52 6.99
C LEU A 136 5.96 9.06 7.24
N VAL A 137 5.94 8.69 8.50
CA VAL A 137 5.44 7.40 8.95
C VAL A 137 4.16 7.64 9.74
N TYR A 138 3.06 7.05 9.29
CA TYR A 138 1.80 7.13 10.01
C TYR A 138 1.81 6.19 11.21
N PRO A 139 1.27 6.59 12.36
CA PRO A 139 1.03 5.67 13.44
C PRO A 139 0.00 4.62 13.02
N PHE A 140 0.15 3.41 13.48
CA PHE A 140 -0.78 2.31 13.22
C PHE A 140 -0.92 1.42 14.45
N GLU A 141 -1.98 0.64 14.48
CA GLU A 141 -2.22 -0.41 15.45
C GLU A 141 -2.71 -1.68 14.76
N HIS A 142 -2.39 -2.84 15.30
CA HIS A 142 -2.89 -4.10 14.78
C HIS A 142 -4.27 -4.40 15.39
N VAL A 143 -5.24 -4.65 14.53
CA VAL A 143 -6.56 -5.12 14.96
C VAL A 143 -6.51 -6.62 15.17
N ALA A 144 -6.72 -7.05 16.41
CA ALA A 144 -6.69 -8.45 16.74
C ALA A 144 -7.93 -9.19 16.18
N PRO A 145 -7.76 -10.30 15.43
CA PRO A 145 -8.86 -11.20 15.14
C PRO A 145 -9.51 -11.73 16.42
N ASN A 146 -10.79 -12.12 16.34
CA ASN A 146 -11.52 -12.63 17.49
C ASN A 146 -10.76 -13.75 18.22
N GLY A 147 -10.57 -13.59 19.51
CA GLY A 147 -9.89 -14.54 20.38
C GLY A 147 -8.35 -14.43 20.41
N LEU A 148 -7.75 -13.51 19.66
CA LEU A 148 -6.28 -13.34 19.60
C LEU A 148 -5.79 -12.03 20.27
N GLY A 149 -6.63 -11.35 21.06
CA GLY A 149 -6.29 -10.07 21.69
C GLY A 149 -5.00 -10.12 22.51
N ASP A 150 -4.83 -11.12 23.38
CA ASP A 150 -3.62 -11.26 24.21
C ASP A 150 -2.37 -11.52 23.38
N ALA A 151 -2.48 -12.31 22.31
CA ALA A 151 -1.36 -12.58 21.43
C ALA A 151 -0.96 -11.32 20.67
N MET A 152 -1.92 -10.54 20.19
CA MET A 152 -1.67 -9.27 19.50
C MET A 152 -1.05 -8.25 20.46
N ALA A 153 -1.54 -8.12 21.68
CA ALA A 153 -0.96 -7.22 22.68
C ALA A 153 0.51 -7.55 22.97
N ARG A 154 0.86 -8.83 23.06
CA ARG A 154 2.26 -9.26 23.25
C ARG A 154 3.12 -8.94 22.03
N TYR A 155 2.58 -9.10 20.84
CA TYR A 155 3.25 -8.75 19.60
C TYR A 155 3.53 -7.24 19.53
N GLU A 156 2.55 -6.40 19.83
CA GLU A 156 2.71 -4.94 19.89
C GLU A 156 3.77 -4.52 20.92
N ILE A 157 3.75 -5.09 22.12
CA ILE A 157 4.76 -4.84 23.15
C ILE A 157 6.16 -5.20 22.62
N ALA A 158 6.30 -6.33 21.94
CA ALA A 158 7.59 -6.76 21.38
C ALA A 158 8.09 -5.80 20.30
N LEU A 159 7.21 -5.30 19.42
CA LEU A 159 7.56 -4.29 18.42
C LEU A 159 8.02 -2.98 19.06
N HIS A 160 7.27 -2.46 20.01
CA HIS A 160 7.66 -1.24 20.74
C HIS A 160 8.98 -1.40 21.49
N HIS A 161 9.20 -2.55 22.09
CA HIS A 161 10.45 -2.86 22.78
C HIS A 161 11.64 -2.91 21.80
N TYR A 162 11.43 -3.48 20.60
CA TYR A 162 12.44 -3.49 19.55
C TYR A 162 12.79 -2.07 19.08
N VAL A 163 11.78 -1.24 18.81
CA VAL A 163 11.98 0.17 18.41
C VAL A 163 12.71 0.96 19.50
N LEU A 164 12.34 0.75 20.77
CA LEU A 164 13.06 1.37 21.90
C LEU A 164 14.52 0.97 21.93
N GLY A 165 14.83 -0.31 21.71
CA GLY A 165 16.21 -0.82 21.61
C GLY A 165 16.99 -0.13 20.49
N LEU A 166 16.38 0.05 19.32
CA LEU A 166 16.98 0.79 18.20
C LEU A 166 17.23 2.25 18.56
N ALA A 167 16.29 2.92 19.22
CA ALA A 167 16.43 4.31 19.66
C ALA A 167 17.57 4.47 20.65
N LEU A 168 17.68 3.57 21.63
CA LEU A 168 18.78 3.57 22.61
C LEU A 168 20.15 3.31 21.96
N ALA A 169 20.17 2.55 20.87
CA ALA A 169 21.38 2.32 20.07
C ALA A 169 21.73 3.47 19.11
N GLY A 170 20.94 4.54 19.09
CA GLY A 170 21.15 5.68 18.19
C GLY A 170 20.84 5.39 16.71
N SER A 171 20.02 4.37 16.41
CA SER A 171 19.67 4.00 15.05
C SER A 171 18.71 5.02 14.42
N GLY A 172 19.00 5.47 13.20
CA GLY A 172 18.08 6.27 12.40
C GLY A 172 16.80 5.51 11.96
N TYR A 173 16.73 4.20 12.19
CA TYR A 173 15.58 3.35 11.91
C TYR A 173 14.71 3.06 13.14
N ALA A 174 14.88 3.85 14.21
CA ALA A 174 14.11 3.71 15.44
C ALA A 174 12.70 4.28 15.30
N HIS A 175 11.92 3.72 14.41
CA HIS A 175 10.52 4.08 14.19
C HIS A 175 9.68 2.82 13.96
N HIS A 176 8.43 2.90 14.37
CA HIS A 176 7.47 1.82 14.22
C HIS A 176 6.94 1.84 12.78
N THR A 177 7.38 0.90 11.95
CA THR A 177 6.94 0.75 10.57
C THR A 177 6.39 -0.65 10.36
N ILE A 178 5.40 -0.73 9.48
CA ILE A 178 4.99 -2.01 8.89
C ILE A 178 6.07 -2.38 7.87
N GLY A 179 6.70 -3.51 8.07
CA GLY A 179 7.87 -4.02 7.35
C GLY A 179 7.70 -4.20 5.85
#